data_597b347eb2642aa06884a3f7d31c8431
#
_entry.id   597b347eb2642aa06884a3f7d31c8431
#
_cell.length_a   1.000
_cell.length_b   1.000
_cell.length_c   1.000
_cell.angle_alpha   90.00
_cell.angle_beta   90.00
_cell.angle_gamma   90.00
#
_symmetry.space_group_name_H-M   'P 1'
#
loop_
_entity.id
_entity.type
_entity.pdbx_description
1 polymer ?
#
loop_
_entity_poly.entity_id
_entity_poly.type
_entity_poly.pdbx_seq_one_letter_code
_entity_poly.pdbx_strand_id
1 'polypeptide(L)'
;TNTPLTQLVLLHRQYWYKVRGIKDKIPTLGICVVNVHPTRQSDVPTDHDGVVNRNNDITFADRSHKEEEVLLLVSDYVDLVRDLIKIARENGVKDDIINGLLNGQTKYHGQLLRPRQYKEIVEGRFDIAEITRIERNNDENTISDKTFDFSIGTITQLLKDGYEDTMYFINEWINKNISQEGSSSEK
;
A
#
# COMPACT_ATOMS: atom_id res chain seq x y z
N THR A 1 13.08 0.64 10.37
CA THR A 1 12.08 -0.43 10.56
C THR A 1 10.89 -0.11 9.71
N ASN A 2 10.64 -0.92 8.67
CA ASN A 2 9.49 -0.73 7.80
C ASN A 2 8.21 -0.97 8.62
N THR A 3 7.31 -0.01 8.62
CA THR A 3 5.99 -0.19 9.24
C THR A 3 5.17 -1.08 8.33
N PRO A 4 4.64 -2.22 8.80
CA PRO A 4 3.80 -3.07 7.99
C PRO A 4 2.60 -2.30 7.43
N LEU A 5 2.26 -2.48 6.15
CA LEU A 5 1.13 -1.79 5.51
C LEU A 5 -0.19 -2.10 6.23
N THR A 6 -0.35 -3.35 6.69
CA THR A 6 -1.51 -3.76 7.50
C THR A 6 -1.65 -2.94 8.78
N GLN A 7 -0.55 -2.52 9.39
CA GLN A 7 -0.58 -1.66 10.58
C GLN A 7 -1.06 -0.24 10.23
N LEU A 8 -0.67 0.31 9.08
CA LEU A 8 -1.14 1.63 8.63
C LEU A 8 -2.66 1.65 8.45
N VAL A 9 -3.20 0.61 7.82
CA VAL A 9 -4.66 0.46 7.63
C VAL A 9 -5.39 0.41 8.99
N LEU A 10 -4.84 -0.33 9.95
CA LEU A 10 -5.41 -0.41 11.30
C LEU A 10 -5.33 0.93 12.04
N LEU A 11 -4.21 1.65 11.92
CA LEU A 11 -4.02 2.96 12.55
C LEU A 11 -4.95 4.02 11.95
N HIS A 12 -5.11 4.03 10.62
CA HIS A 12 -6.05 4.92 9.94
C HIS A 12 -7.46 4.74 10.49
N ARG A 13 -7.96 3.50 10.54
CA ARG A 13 -9.29 3.22 11.08
C ARG A 13 -9.41 3.59 12.56
N GLN A 14 -8.39 3.28 13.38
CA GLN A 14 -8.40 3.64 14.81
C GLN A 14 -8.46 5.15 14.99
N TYR A 15 -7.74 5.92 14.17
CA TYR A 15 -7.79 7.36 14.19
C TYR A 15 -9.20 7.89 13.94
N TRP A 16 -9.84 7.48 12.85
CA TRP A 16 -11.18 7.93 12.52
C TRP A 16 -12.21 7.50 13.58
N TYR A 17 -12.11 6.26 14.04
CA TYR A 17 -13.06 5.69 15.00
C TYR A 17 -12.91 6.26 16.40
N LYS A 18 -11.67 6.32 16.93
CA LYS A 18 -11.40 6.70 18.32
C LYS A 18 -11.15 8.19 18.50
N VAL A 19 -10.41 8.81 17.57
CA VAL A 19 -10.01 10.22 17.72
C VAL A 19 -11.06 11.15 17.12
N ARG A 20 -11.56 10.82 15.92
CA ARG A 20 -12.55 11.64 15.23
C ARG A 20 -14.00 11.28 15.56
N GLY A 21 -14.25 10.14 16.19
CA GLY A 21 -15.59 9.66 16.55
C GLY A 21 -16.47 9.27 15.35
N ILE A 22 -15.89 9.18 14.14
CA ILE A 22 -16.60 8.84 12.93
C ILE A 22 -16.63 7.32 12.80
N LYS A 23 -17.83 6.74 12.85
CA LYS A 23 -18.04 5.29 12.77
C LYS A 23 -18.54 4.87 11.40
N ASP A 24 -19.33 5.72 10.78
CA ASP A 24 -19.91 5.51 9.47
C ASP A 24 -19.17 6.38 8.45
N LYS A 25 -18.88 5.85 7.29
CA LYS A 25 -18.17 6.54 6.20
C LYS A 25 -16.74 7.00 6.57
N ILE A 26 -15.93 6.05 7.05
CA ILE A 26 -14.49 6.29 7.18
C ILE A 26 -13.92 6.54 5.77
N PRO A 27 -13.15 7.62 5.57
CA PRO A 27 -12.53 7.88 4.28
C PRO A 27 -11.64 6.74 3.83
N THR A 28 -11.63 6.46 2.53
CA THR A 28 -10.70 5.50 1.92
C THR A 28 -9.24 5.92 2.17
N LEU A 29 -8.35 4.95 2.31
CA LEU A 29 -6.95 5.17 2.58
C LEU A 29 -6.14 5.14 1.29
N GLY A 30 -5.47 6.25 0.95
CA GLY A 30 -4.37 6.25 0.01
C GLY A 30 -3.05 6.00 0.74
N ILE A 31 -2.22 5.12 0.23
CA ILE A 31 -0.90 4.80 0.79
C ILE A 31 0.17 5.19 -0.21
N CYS A 32 1.15 5.99 0.23
CA CYS A 32 2.35 6.26 -0.56
C CYS A 32 3.54 5.57 0.11
N VAL A 33 4.15 4.63 -0.60
CA VAL A 33 5.36 3.93 -0.18
C VAL A 33 6.56 4.54 -0.89
N VAL A 34 7.52 5.03 -0.15
CA VAL A 34 8.78 5.55 -0.69
C VAL A 34 9.89 4.56 -0.34
N ASN A 35 10.44 3.90 -1.35
CA ASN A 35 11.55 2.97 -1.19
C ASN A 35 12.86 3.65 -1.59
N VAL A 36 13.69 3.95 -0.59
CA VAL A 36 14.97 4.65 -0.77
C VAL A 36 16.14 3.70 -1.05
N HIS A 37 15.92 2.39 -0.93
CA HIS A 37 16.91 1.38 -1.20
C HIS A 37 16.58 0.65 -2.52
N PRO A 38 17.53 0.53 -3.45
CA PRO A 38 17.27 -0.14 -4.72
C PRO A 38 17.01 -1.64 -4.50
N THR A 39 15.94 -2.12 -5.09
CA THR A 39 15.60 -3.55 -5.05
C THR A 39 16.35 -4.35 -6.12
N ARG A 40 16.78 -3.69 -7.18
CA ARG A 40 17.49 -4.28 -8.32
C ARG A 40 18.83 -3.61 -8.51
N GLN A 41 19.81 -4.37 -8.94
CA GLN A 41 21.13 -3.90 -9.32
C GLN A 41 21.54 -4.64 -10.60
N SER A 42 22.07 -3.91 -11.57
CA SER A 42 22.49 -4.49 -12.85
C SER A 42 23.76 -5.30 -12.72
N ASP A 43 24.70 -4.85 -11.88
CA ASP A 43 26.03 -5.42 -11.80
C ASP A 43 26.27 -6.11 -10.46
N VAL A 44 27.07 -7.17 -10.50
CA VAL A 44 27.53 -7.85 -9.29
C VAL A 44 28.74 -7.07 -8.73
N PRO A 45 28.70 -6.61 -7.48
CA PRO A 45 29.85 -5.92 -6.88
C PRO A 45 31.09 -6.81 -6.86
N THR A 46 32.22 -6.24 -7.23
CA THR A 46 33.52 -6.95 -7.29
C THR A 46 34.48 -6.53 -6.19
N ASP A 47 34.17 -5.47 -5.47
CA ASP A 47 34.97 -4.96 -4.34
C ASP A 47 34.21 -5.11 -3.01
N HIS A 48 34.92 -4.94 -1.91
CA HIS A 48 34.37 -5.09 -0.55
C HIS A 48 33.28 -4.06 -0.27
N ASP A 49 33.48 -2.81 -0.65
CA ASP A 49 32.56 -1.71 -0.34
C ASP A 49 31.26 -1.85 -1.09
N GLY A 50 31.33 -2.23 -2.37
CA GLY A 50 30.15 -2.56 -3.17
C GLY A 50 29.36 -3.73 -2.60
N VAL A 51 30.03 -4.79 -2.11
CA VAL A 51 29.36 -5.91 -1.43
C VAL A 51 28.66 -5.48 -0.16
N VAL A 52 29.30 -4.63 0.66
CA VAL A 52 28.70 -4.10 1.90
C VAL A 52 27.49 -3.23 1.57
N ASN A 53 27.60 -2.33 0.59
CA ASN A 53 26.47 -1.50 0.14
C ASN A 53 25.30 -2.36 -0.37
N ARG A 54 25.60 -3.37 -1.19
CA ARG A 54 24.57 -4.27 -1.66
C ARG A 54 23.89 -5.06 -0.55
N ASN A 55 24.66 -5.51 0.43
CA ASN A 55 24.09 -6.16 1.61
C ASN A 55 23.16 -5.23 2.39
N ASN A 56 23.51 -3.95 2.53
CA ASN A 56 22.66 -2.94 3.15
C ASN A 56 21.38 -2.73 2.33
N ASP A 57 21.49 -2.58 1.03
CA ASP A 57 20.33 -2.44 0.15
C ASP A 57 19.36 -3.63 0.28
N ILE A 58 19.87 -4.85 0.26
CA ILE A 58 19.05 -6.06 0.45
C ILE A 58 18.43 -6.10 1.86
N THR A 59 19.17 -5.68 2.88
CA THR A 59 18.72 -5.72 4.26
C THR A 59 17.62 -4.70 4.53
N PHE A 60 17.75 -3.50 3.95
CA PHE A 60 16.85 -2.37 4.19
C PHE A 60 15.84 -2.16 3.06
N ALA A 61 15.94 -2.92 1.95
CA ALA A 61 14.96 -2.86 0.89
C ALA A 61 13.54 -3.10 1.40
N ASP A 62 12.61 -2.39 0.83
CA ASP A 62 11.20 -2.56 1.15
C ASP A 62 10.71 -3.95 0.72
N ARG A 63 10.08 -4.66 1.65
CA ARG A 63 9.51 -5.99 1.44
C ARG A 63 7.99 -5.98 1.46
N SER A 64 7.39 -4.80 1.39
CA SER A 64 5.94 -4.64 1.54
C SER A 64 5.14 -5.07 0.29
N HIS A 65 5.78 -5.43 -0.83
CA HIS A 65 5.08 -5.88 -2.04
C HIS A 65 4.09 -7.01 -1.80
N LYS A 66 4.47 -8.02 -1.00
CA LYS A 66 3.55 -9.12 -0.67
C LYS A 66 2.40 -8.68 0.22
N GLU A 67 2.65 -7.75 1.13
CA GLU A 67 1.59 -7.17 1.95
C GLU A 67 0.63 -6.34 1.10
N GLU A 68 1.16 -5.61 0.14
CA GLU A 68 0.38 -4.85 -0.83
C GLU A 68 -0.56 -5.75 -1.64
N GLU A 69 -0.02 -6.82 -2.25
CA GLU A 69 -0.82 -7.80 -2.99
C GLU A 69 -1.95 -8.38 -2.12
N VAL A 70 -1.65 -8.73 -0.88
CA VAL A 70 -2.65 -9.25 0.06
C VAL A 70 -3.69 -8.19 0.43
N LEU A 71 -3.28 -6.94 0.66
CA LEU A 71 -4.20 -5.86 1.00
C LEU A 71 -5.13 -5.52 -0.15
N LEU A 72 -4.61 -5.46 -1.38
CA LEU A 72 -5.41 -5.23 -2.58
C LEU A 72 -6.39 -6.39 -2.81
N LEU A 73 -5.92 -7.64 -2.71
CA LEU A 73 -6.78 -8.80 -2.82
C LEU A 73 -7.92 -8.80 -1.79
N VAL A 74 -7.64 -8.40 -0.55
CA VAL A 74 -8.68 -8.28 0.48
C VAL A 74 -9.66 -7.15 0.15
N SER A 75 -9.18 -6.02 -0.38
CA SER A 75 -10.02 -4.91 -0.84
C SER A 75 -10.98 -5.37 -1.94
N ASP A 76 -10.46 -6.08 -2.96
CA ASP A 76 -11.26 -6.64 -4.06
C ASP A 76 -12.36 -7.60 -3.55
N TYR A 77 -12.03 -8.46 -2.56
CA TYR A 77 -13.04 -9.32 -1.94
C TYR A 77 -14.11 -8.53 -1.17
N VAL A 78 -13.74 -7.46 -0.50
CA VAL A 78 -14.69 -6.60 0.21
C VAL A 78 -15.63 -5.93 -0.78
N ASP A 79 -15.11 -5.42 -1.89
CA ASP A 79 -15.91 -4.78 -2.93
C ASP A 79 -16.83 -5.78 -3.61
N LEU A 80 -16.36 -6.98 -3.95
CA LEU A 80 -17.20 -8.05 -4.46
C LEU A 80 -18.36 -8.38 -3.50
N VAL A 81 -18.10 -8.46 -2.19
CA VAL A 81 -19.15 -8.74 -1.19
C VAL A 81 -20.16 -7.58 -1.14
N ARG A 82 -19.71 -6.32 -1.23
CA ARG A 82 -20.60 -5.15 -1.29
C ARG A 82 -21.51 -5.19 -2.52
N ASP A 83 -20.97 -5.53 -3.68
CA ASP A 83 -21.73 -5.66 -4.90
C ASP A 83 -22.74 -6.82 -4.81
N LEU A 84 -22.36 -7.95 -4.24
CA LEU A 84 -23.29 -9.06 -4.00
C LEU A 84 -24.43 -8.66 -3.05
N ILE A 85 -24.14 -7.89 -1.99
CA ILE A 85 -25.16 -7.35 -1.09
C ILE A 85 -26.11 -6.42 -1.85
N LYS A 86 -25.58 -5.55 -2.71
CA LYS A 86 -26.37 -4.64 -3.54
C LYS A 86 -27.30 -5.44 -4.46
N ILE A 87 -26.77 -6.41 -5.20
CA ILE A 87 -27.53 -7.29 -6.07
C ILE A 87 -28.61 -8.06 -5.28
N ALA A 88 -28.29 -8.58 -4.11
CA ALA A 88 -29.26 -9.28 -3.26
C ALA A 88 -30.44 -8.38 -2.88
N ARG A 89 -30.20 -7.12 -2.51
CA ARG A 89 -31.24 -6.13 -2.20
C ARG A 89 -32.11 -5.82 -3.42
N GLU A 90 -31.49 -5.62 -4.57
CA GLU A 90 -32.18 -5.37 -5.84
C GLU A 90 -33.06 -6.55 -6.27
N ASN A 91 -32.72 -7.78 -5.88
CA ASN A 91 -33.49 -8.99 -6.10
C ASN A 91 -34.45 -9.35 -4.95
N GLY A 92 -34.74 -8.41 -4.06
CA GLY A 92 -35.76 -8.53 -3.02
C GLY A 92 -35.39 -9.34 -1.79
N VAL A 93 -34.11 -9.62 -1.57
CA VAL A 93 -33.65 -10.22 -0.31
C VAL A 93 -33.85 -9.23 0.82
N LYS A 94 -34.55 -9.64 1.86
CA LYS A 94 -34.86 -8.78 3.02
C LYS A 94 -33.60 -8.37 3.77
N ASP A 95 -33.53 -7.12 4.19
CA ASP A 95 -32.39 -6.59 4.95
C ASP A 95 -32.13 -7.35 6.28
N ASP A 96 -33.17 -7.92 6.89
CA ASP A 96 -33.01 -8.72 8.12
C ASP A 96 -32.14 -9.97 7.86
N ILE A 97 -32.26 -10.59 6.69
CA ILE A 97 -31.46 -11.76 6.31
C ILE A 97 -30.02 -11.33 6.08
N ILE A 98 -29.81 -10.24 5.34
CA ILE A 98 -28.47 -9.69 5.05
C ILE A 98 -27.78 -9.27 6.36
N ASN A 99 -28.48 -8.53 7.21
CA ASN A 99 -27.96 -8.09 8.50
C ASN A 99 -27.72 -9.27 9.45
N GLY A 100 -28.54 -10.29 9.42
CA GLY A 100 -28.34 -11.54 10.16
C GLY A 100 -27.00 -12.21 9.77
N LEU A 101 -26.70 -12.28 8.47
CA LEU A 101 -25.43 -12.81 7.98
C LEU A 101 -24.25 -11.90 8.40
N LEU A 102 -24.35 -10.58 8.20
CA LEU A 102 -23.29 -9.63 8.50
C LEU A 102 -22.95 -9.55 10.00
N ASN A 103 -23.94 -9.71 10.87
CA ASN A 103 -23.75 -9.77 12.31
C ASN A 103 -23.21 -11.12 12.80
N GLY A 104 -23.15 -12.13 11.92
CA GLY A 104 -22.52 -13.40 12.19
C GLY A 104 -21.05 -13.25 12.51
N GLN A 105 -20.54 -14.15 13.36
CA GLN A 105 -19.12 -14.14 13.72
C GLN A 105 -18.28 -14.89 12.70
N THR A 106 -17.10 -14.35 12.40
CA THR A 106 -16.11 -15.05 11.58
C THR A 106 -15.65 -16.32 12.26
N LYS A 107 -15.48 -17.40 11.49
CA LYS A 107 -14.88 -18.63 11.99
C LYS A 107 -13.46 -18.34 12.48
N TYR A 108 -13.20 -18.73 13.71
CA TYR A 108 -11.93 -18.50 14.35
C TYR A 108 -10.99 -19.69 14.14
N HIS A 109 -9.77 -19.40 13.72
CA HIS A 109 -8.76 -20.43 13.45
C HIS A 109 -7.44 -20.20 14.22
N GLY A 110 -7.46 -19.58 15.38
CA GLY A 110 -6.23 -19.35 16.14
C GLY A 110 -6.47 -18.84 17.57
N GLN A 111 -5.47 -18.99 18.43
CA GLN A 111 -5.59 -18.69 19.86
C GLN A 111 -5.53 -17.20 20.24
N LEU A 112 -5.12 -16.32 19.32
CA LEU A 112 -4.75 -14.94 19.66
C LEU A 112 -5.75 -13.86 19.21
N LEU A 113 -6.75 -14.19 18.41
CA LEU A 113 -7.65 -13.20 17.83
C LEU A 113 -9.09 -13.45 18.29
N ARG A 114 -9.75 -12.41 18.79
CA ARG A 114 -11.19 -12.46 19.08
C ARG A 114 -12.00 -12.69 17.80
N PRO A 115 -13.13 -13.41 17.87
CA PRO A 115 -14.07 -13.47 16.77
C PRO A 115 -14.49 -12.05 16.36
N ARG A 116 -14.59 -11.83 15.06
CA ARG A 116 -15.03 -10.56 14.46
C ARG A 116 -16.36 -10.78 13.77
N GLN A 117 -17.18 -9.74 13.66
CA GLN A 117 -18.37 -9.80 12.84
C GLN A 117 -18.00 -9.61 11.36
N TYR A 118 -18.69 -10.28 10.45
CA TYR A 118 -18.51 -10.07 9.02
C TYR A 118 -18.74 -8.61 8.63
N LYS A 119 -19.68 -7.94 9.31
CA LYS A 119 -19.93 -6.52 9.15
C LYS A 119 -18.66 -5.66 9.32
N GLU A 120 -17.81 -5.99 10.29
CA GLU A 120 -16.55 -5.26 10.53
C GLU A 120 -15.56 -5.38 9.35
N ILE A 121 -15.66 -6.45 8.57
CA ILE A 121 -14.82 -6.66 7.38
C ILE A 121 -15.36 -5.85 6.21
N VAL A 122 -16.68 -5.91 5.99
CA VAL A 122 -17.35 -5.27 4.84
C VAL A 122 -17.43 -3.75 5.00
N GLU A 123 -17.53 -3.23 6.23
CA GLU A 123 -17.64 -1.78 6.51
C GLU A 123 -16.28 -1.03 6.47
N GLY A 124 -15.40 -1.38 5.56
CA GLY A 124 -14.25 -0.54 5.24
C GLY A 124 -13.00 -0.74 6.09
N ARG A 125 -12.80 -1.94 6.69
CA ARG A 125 -11.55 -2.21 7.43
C ARG A 125 -10.32 -2.25 6.51
N PHE A 126 -10.53 -2.58 5.24
CA PHE A 126 -9.52 -2.70 4.20
C PHE A 126 -9.86 -1.86 2.96
N ASP A 127 -10.59 -0.77 3.14
CA ASP A 127 -10.97 0.12 2.05
C ASP A 127 -9.75 0.98 1.66
N ILE A 128 -8.97 0.45 0.73
CA ILE A 128 -7.76 1.07 0.21
C ILE A 128 -8.10 1.59 -1.18
N ALA A 129 -8.01 2.90 -1.36
CA ALA A 129 -8.27 3.52 -2.66
C ALA A 129 -7.11 3.30 -3.62
N GLU A 130 -5.88 3.47 -3.13
CA GLU A 130 -4.69 3.42 -3.98
C GLU A 130 -3.45 3.13 -3.13
N ILE A 131 -2.53 2.34 -3.68
CA ILE A 131 -1.17 2.20 -3.17
C ILE A 131 -0.22 2.70 -4.25
N THR A 132 0.45 3.79 -3.95
CA THR A 132 1.41 4.46 -4.80
C THR A 132 2.83 4.11 -4.36
N ARG A 133 3.72 3.80 -5.31
CA ARG A 133 5.13 3.52 -5.01
C ARG A 133 6.06 4.47 -5.73
N ILE A 134 6.95 5.08 -4.96
CA ILE A 134 8.12 5.80 -5.47
C ILE A 134 9.32 4.90 -5.17
N GLU A 135 9.91 4.33 -6.21
CA GLU A 135 11.05 3.43 -6.08
C GLU A 135 12.29 4.06 -6.66
N ARG A 136 13.41 3.78 -6.03
CA ARG A 136 14.71 4.16 -6.56
C ARG A 136 15.06 3.26 -7.75
N ASN A 137 15.04 3.82 -8.96
CA ASN A 137 15.24 3.09 -10.19
C ASN A 137 16.69 3.11 -10.70
N ASN A 138 17.44 4.17 -10.38
CA ASN A 138 18.82 4.35 -10.82
C ASN A 138 19.77 4.26 -9.62
N ASP A 139 20.32 3.09 -9.41
CA ASP A 139 21.47 2.93 -8.57
C ASP A 139 22.68 2.51 -9.43
N GLU A 140 23.06 3.38 -10.32
CA GLU A 140 24.39 3.29 -10.89
C GLU A 140 25.36 3.58 -9.76
N ASN A 141 25.99 2.57 -9.24
CA ASN A 141 26.89 2.48 -8.09
C ASN A 141 28.03 3.53 -8.05
N THR A 142 27.70 4.78 -8.24
CA THR A 142 28.65 5.88 -8.27
C THR A 142 29.05 6.39 -6.90
N ILE A 143 28.31 5.97 -5.85
CA ILE A 143 28.55 6.43 -4.49
C ILE A 143 28.81 5.22 -3.60
N SER A 144 30.08 4.94 -3.34
CA SER A 144 30.46 4.04 -2.26
C SER A 144 30.10 4.68 -0.92
N ASP A 145 29.70 3.88 0.06
CA ASP A 145 29.36 4.32 1.41
C ASP A 145 28.18 5.32 1.53
N LYS A 146 27.27 5.35 0.57
CA LYS A 146 26.10 6.26 0.57
C LYS A 146 25.31 6.28 1.88
N THR A 147 25.37 5.22 2.68
CA THR A 147 24.70 5.13 3.97
C THR A 147 25.42 5.91 5.07
N PHE A 148 26.71 6.16 4.91
CA PHE A 148 27.58 6.78 5.92
C PHE A 148 28.29 8.03 5.42
N ASP A 149 28.24 8.33 4.13
CA ASP A 149 28.84 9.54 3.56
C ASP A 149 27.84 10.70 3.62
N PHE A 150 28.07 11.60 4.55
CA PHE A 150 27.31 12.85 4.73
C PHE A 150 28.01 14.05 4.09
N SER A 151 28.90 13.84 3.13
CA SER A 151 29.49 14.94 2.35
C SER A 151 28.42 15.72 1.58
N ILE A 152 28.67 17.01 1.37
CA ILE A 152 27.76 17.87 0.60
C ILE A 152 27.54 17.31 -0.81
N GLY A 153 28.56 16.74 -1.43
CA GLY A 153 28.47 16.12 -2.75
C GLY A 153 27.48 14.96 -2.79
N THR A 154 27.63 14.01 -1.85
CA THR A 154 26.75 12.85 -1.73
C THR A 154 25.31 13.25 -1.41
N ILE A 155 25.11 14.15 -0.44
CA ILE A 155 23.76 14.63 -0.10
C ILE A 155 23.10 15.31 -1.30
N THR A 156 23.82 16.17 -2.02
CA THR A 156 23.29 16.86 -3.21
C THR A 156 22.92 15.88 -4.30
N GLN A 157 23.75 14.87 -4.55
CA GLN A 157 23.45 13.83 -5.55
C GLN A 157 22.22 13.01 -5.16
N LEU A 158 22.12 12.54 -3.91
CA LEU A 158 20.98 11.79 -3.43
C LEU A 158 19.67 12.59 -3.49
N LEU A 159 19.70 13.88 -3.20
CA LEU A 159 18.54 14.75 -3.34
C LEU A 159 18.12 14.91 -4.81
N LYS A 160 19.08 15.03 -5.72
CA LYS A 160 18.82 15.11 -7.16
C LYS A 160 18.21 13.82 -7.67
N ASP A 161 18.79 12.67 -7.33
CA ASP A 161 18.29 11.35 -7.74
C ASP A 161 16.87 11.12 -7.21
N GLY A 162 16.60 11.43 -5.95
CA GLY A 162 15.26 11.33 -5.38
C GLY A 162 14.24 12.25 -6.04
N TYR A 163 14.65 13.44 -6.47
CA TYR A 163 13.81 14.34 -7.23
C TYR A 163 13.49 13.76 -8.63
N GLU A 164 14.48 13.24 -9.34
CA GLU A 164 14.31 12.64 -10.67
C GLU A 164 13.40 11.41 -10.62
N ASP A 165 13.59 10.51 -9.65
CA ASP A 165 12.73 9.35 -9.43
C ASP A 165 11.28 9.76 -9.15
N THR A 166 11.10 10.78 -8.31
CA THR A 166 9.76 11.30 -7.97
C THR A 166 9.07 11.92 -9.20
N MET A 167 9.80 12.72 -9.99
CA MET A 167 9.27 13.34 -11.18
C MET A 167 8.92 12.31 -12.26
N TYR A 168 9.74 11.27 -12.41
CA TYR A 168 9.42 10.15 -13.29
C TYR A 168 8.08 9.50 -12.90
N PHE A 169 7.90 9.19 -11.62
CA PHE A 169 6.67 8.63 -11.13
C PHE A 169 5.46 9.55 -11.35
N ILE A 170 5.57 10.84 -11.01
CA ILE A 170 4.48 11.81 -11.19
C ILE A 170 4.06 11.88 -12.67
N ASN A 171 4.99 11.90 -13.59
CA ASN A 171 4.70 11.94 -15.01
C ASN A 171 4.00 10.68 -15.50
N GLU A 172 4.42 9.50 -15.04
CA GLU A 172 3.73 8.25 -15.35
C GLU A 172 2.31 8.22 -14.79
N TRP A 173 2.13 8.67 -13.54
CA TRP A 173 0.82 8.73 -12.89
C TRP A 173 -0.13 9.68 -13.62
N ILE A 174 0.34 10.88 -14.01
CA ILE A 174 -0.44 11.85 -14.80
C ILE A 174 -0.85 11.23 -16.13
N ASN A 175 0.06 10.60 -16.85
CA ASN A 175 -0.22 10.00 -18.16
C ASN A 175 -1.26 8.87 -18.07
N LYS A 176 -1.20 8.04 -17.03
CA LYS A 176 -2.20 6.99 -16.79
C LYS A 176 -3.59 7.56 -16.54
N ASN A 177 -3.69 8.60 -15.70
CA ASN A 177 -4.99 9.18 -15.33
C ASN A 177 -5.63 9.97 -16.50
N ILE A 178 -4.85 10.71 -17.26
CA ILE A 178 -5.35 11.39 -18.48
C ILE A 178 -5.88 10.37 -19.50
N SER A 179 -5.20 9.25 -19.67
CA SER A 179 -5.63 8.19 -20.59
C SER A 179 -6.95 7.52 -20.19
N GLN A 180 -7.25 7.46 -18.90
CA GLN A 180 -8.50 6.88 -18.40
C GLN A 180 -9.68 7.84 -18.51
N GLU A 181 -9.49 9.14 -18.33
CA GLU A 181 -10.55 10.14 -18.52
C GLU A 181 -10.98 10.26 -19.98
N GLY A 182 -10.05 10.12 -20.93
CA GLY A 182 -10.35 10.14 -22.36
C GLY A 182 -11.20 8.96 -22.84
N SER A 183 -11.10 7.79 -22.18
CA SER A 183 -11.87 6.60 -22.55
C SER A 183 -13.29 6.54 -21.92
N SER A 184 -13.56 7.36 -20.92
CA SER A 184 -14.86 7.41 -20.24
C SER A 184 -15.85 8.37 -20.90
N SER A 185 -15.43 9.21 -21.84
CA SER A 185 -16.27 10.19 -22.54
C SER A 185 -16.85 9.69 -23.87
N GLU A 186 -16.56 8.45 -24.27
CA GLU A 186 -17.08 7.84 -25.52
C GLU A 186 -18.11 6.73 -25.31
N LYS A 187 -18.80 6.70 -24.15
CA LYS A 187 -19.91 5.74 -23.92
C LYS A 187 -21.21 6.46 -23.59
#